data_b2cea76dc4c5caed72a80ad397a1541d
#
_entry.id   b2cea76dc4c5caed72a80ad397a1541d
#
_cell.length_a   1.000
_cell.length_b   1.000
_cell.length_c   1.000
_cell.angle_alpha   90.00
_cell.angle_beta   90.00
_cell.angle_gamma   90.00
#
_symmetry.space_group_name_H-M   'P 1'
#
loop_
_entity.id
_entity.type
_entity.pdbx_description
1 polymer ?
#
loop_
_entity_poly.entity_id
_entity_poly.type
_entity_poly.pdbx_seq_one_letter_code
_entity_poly.pdbx_strand_id
1 'polypeptide(L)'
;TFYGANTEGYMNNADDLETTPATSLNHDPAITELGLKMTAYTFEQAEDAGLRVYHYGTTVNNPIGRAYFGLYNCLSFLVETRGIGAGKTNFERRVFSQETAMLSYMTYTAQHAQEIKDTVAAARAKVVEKGKTYSESELLALHQIASGNTKTDYDGNRVRYNLDGSLKDENRNKLNLNDTMVRSRTRPTAYVIPK
;
A
#
# COMPACT_ATOMS: atom_id res chain seq x y z
N THR A 1 5.86 -7.57 -8.80
CA THR A 1 4.95 -8.64 -8.38
C THR A 1 3.80 -8.77 -9.38
N PHE A 2 3.17 -9.93 -9.44
CA PHE A 2 2.08 -10.22 -10.36
C PHE A 2 0.90 -10.77 -9.56
N TYR A 3 -0.28 -10.28 -9.81
CA TYR A 3 -1.49 -10.84 -9.24
C TYR A 3 -2.10 -11.90 -10.14
N GLY A 4 -2.74 -12.88 -9.51
CA GLY A 4 -3.37 -14.00 -10.22
C GLY A 4 -4.70 -13.61 -10.82
N ALA A 5 -4.93 -14.08 -12.02
CA ALA A 5 -6.27 -14.17 -12.56
C ALA A 5 -6.90 -15.46 -12.06
N ASN A 6 -7.81 -15.38 -11.10
CA ASN A 6 -8.75 -16.47 -10.88
C ASN A 6 -9.77 -16.50 -12.02
N THR A 7 -10.52 -17.58 -12.15
CA THR A 7 -11.48 -17.79 -13.25
C THR A 7 -12.56 -16.72 -13.33
N GLU A 8 -12.86 -16.05 -12.23
CA GLU A 8 -13.76 -14.90 -12.18
C GLU A 8 -12.96 -13.58 -12.32
N GLY A 9 -11.74 -13.53 -11.76
CA GLY A 9 -10.91 -12.35 -11.71
C GLY A 9 -10.28 -11.95 -13.04
N TYR A 10 -9.98 -12.89 -13.92
CA TYR A 10 -9.40 -12.56 -15.22
C TYR A 10 -10.40 -11.82 -16.12
N MET A 11 -11.64 -12.23 -16.08
CA MET A 11 -12.72 -11.58 -16.84
C MET A 11 -13.27 -10.34 -16.14
N ASN A 12 -13.13 -10.25 -14.82
CA ASN A 12 -13.69 -9.19 -13.99
C ASN A 12 -12.66 -8.17 -13.50
N ASN A 13 -11.38 -8.53 -13.46
CA ASN A 13 -10.27 -7.67 -13.07
C ASN A 13 -9.51 -7.25 -14.32
N ALA A 14 -9.94 -6.16 -14.92
CA ALA A 14 -9.32 -5.62 -16.12
C ALA A 14 -8.18 -4.62 -15.83
N ASP A 15 -7.78 -4.50 -14.56
CA ASP A 15 -6.74 -3.56 -14.14
C ASP A 15 -5.37 -3.99 -14.68
N ASP A 16 -4.61 -3.01 -15.11
CA ASP A 16 -3.25 -3.21 -15.62
C ASP A 16 -2.21 -3.10 -14.51
N LEU A 17 -2.51 -2.26 -13.53
CA LEU A 17 -1.63 -1.92 -12.42
C LEU A 17 -2.41 -1.90 -11.10
N GLU A 18 -1.94 -2.65 -10.14
CA GLU A 18 -2.39 -2.57 -8.75
C GLU A 18 -1.23 -2.12 -7.87
N THR A 19 -1.44 -1.11 -7.05
CA THR A 19 -0.42 -0.68 -6.09
C THR A 19 -1.04 -0.16 -4.80
N THR A 20 -0.27 -0.21 -3.73
CA THR A 20 -0.66 0.33 -2.43
C THR A 20 0.59 0.57 -1.57
N PRO A 21 0.60 1.61 -0.72
CA PRO A 21 1.67 1.83 0.23
C PRO A 21 1.64 0.82 1.38
N ALA A 22 2.67 0.82 2.18
CA ALA A 22 2.66 0.14 3.46
C ALA A 22 1.60 0.74 4.38
N THR A 23 0.78 -0.12 4.97
CA THR A 23 -0.25 0.24 5.94
C THR A 23 -0.15 -0.67 7.17
N SER A 24 -0.11 -0.10 8.33
CA SER A 24 -0.16 -0.79 9.62
C SER A 24 -0.39 0.23 10.71
N LEU A 25 -1.10 -0.13 11.77
CA LEU A 25 -1.28 0.72 12.96
C LEU A 25 0.05 1.02 13.69
N ASN A 26 1.11 0.28 13.37
CA ASN A 26 2.44 0.52 13.93
C ASN A 26 3.30 1.48 13.09
N HIS A 27 2.85 1.88 11.91
CA HIS A 27 3.56 2.86 11.10
C HIS A 27 3.28 4.28 11.61
N ASP A 28 4.22 5.21 11.36
CA ASP A 28 3.90 6.62 11.57
C ASP A 28 2.86 7.06 10.55
N PRO A 29 1.75 7.70 10.98
CA PRO A 29 0.68 8.11 10.07
C PRO A 29 1.18 9.01 8.92
N ALA A 30 2.19 9.86 9.17
CA ALA A 30 2.74 10.72 8.14
C ALA A 30 3.44 9.94 7.01
N ILE A 31 4.05 8.79 7.33
CA ILE A 31 4.63 7.89 6.32
C ILE A 31 3.54 7.27 5.46
N THR A 32 2.45 6.83 6.08
CA THR A 32 1.30 6.27 5.35
C THR A 32 0.65 7.32 4.45
N GLU A 33 0.43 8.53 4.98
CA GLU A 33 -0.15 9.64 4.21
C GLU A 33 0.72 10.01 2.99
N LEU A 34 2.03 10.15 3.19
CA LEU A 34 2.95 10.43 2.10
C LEU A 34 2.96 9.29 1.07
N GLY A 35 2.90 8.04 1.52
CA GLY A 35 2.77 6.89 0.64
C GLY A 35 1.50 6.93 -0.21
N LEU A 36 0.37 7.39 0.36
CA LEU A 36 -0.88 7.57 -0.38
C LEU A 36 -0.79 8.69 -1.42
N LYS A 37 -0.14 9.81 -1.11
CA LYS A 37 0.11 10.88 -2.09
C LYS A 37 0.94 10.37 -3.28
N MET A 38 1.99 9.61 -3.02
CA MET A 38 2.82 9.00 -4.07
C MET A 38 2.02 8.00 -4.91
N THR A 39 1.15 7.22 -4.27
CA THR A 39 0.27 6.27 -4.98
C THR A 39 -0.73 7.00 -5.87
N ALA A 40 -1.35 8.07 -5.36
CA ALA A 40 -2.28 8.89 -6.14
C ALA A 40 -1.61 9.49 -7.37
N TYR A 41 -0.42 10.06 -7.22
CA TYR A 41 0.38 10.55 -8.34
C TYR A 41 0.68 9.44 -9.37
N THR A 42 1.07 8.25 -8.88
CA THR A 42 1.34 7.11 -9.76
C THR A 42 0.10 6.69 -10.55
N PHE A 43 -1.08 6.76 -9.94
CA PHE A 43 -2.33 6.47 -10.63
C PHE A 43 -2.65 7.49 -11.71
N GLU A 44 -2.48 8.79 -11.43
CA GLU A 44 -2.65 9.83 -12.44
C GLU A 44 -1.75 9.59 -13.66
N GLN A 45 -0.47 9.32 -13.44
CA GLN A 45 0.48 9.06 -14.53
C GLN A 45 0.13 7.78 -15.31
N ALA A 46 -0.34 6.75 -14.62
CA ALA A 46 -0.74 5.50 -15.27
C ALA A 46 -2.05 5.66 -16.06
N GLU A 47 -3.03 6.38 -15.52
CA GLU A 47 -4.28 6.69 -16.21
C GLU A 47 -4.04 7.55 -17.46
N ASP A 48 -3.18 8.56 -17.37
CA ASP A 48 -2.74 9.40 -18.50
C ASP A 48 -2.05 8.58 -19.60
N ALA A 49 -1.34 7.52 -19.19
CA ALA A 49 -0.73 6.55 -20.10
C ALA A 49 -1.73 5.50 -20.66
N GLY A 50 -3.02 5.61 -20.34
CA GLY A 50 -4.07 4.71 -20.80
C GLY A 50 -4.09 3.36 -20.06
N LEU A 51 -3.51 3.29 -18.87
CA LEU A 51 -3.55 2.12 -18.01
C LEU A 51 -4.72 2.19 -17.03
N ARG A 52 -5.26 1.04 -16.69
CA ARG A 52 -6.32 0.89 -15.68
C ARG A 52 -5.67 0.58 -14.35
N VAL A 53 -6.01 1.35 -13.35
CA VAL A 53 -5.35 1.31 -12.04
C VAL A 53 -6.30 0.93 -10.93
N TYR A 54 -5.72 0.38 -9.87
CA TYR A 54 -6.47 -0.05 -8.72
C TYR A 54 -5.61 -0.09 -7.46
N HIS A 55 -6.19 0.29 -6.31
CA HIS A 55 -5.54 0.05 -5.02
C HIS A 55 -5.56 -1.43 -4.67
N TYR A 56 -4.39 -2.02 -4.58
CA TYR A 56 -4.25 -3.31 -3.91
C TYR A 56 -4.64 -3.14 -2.43
N GLY A 57 -5.40 -4.05 -1.87
CA GLY A 57 -5.94 -3.88 -0.52
C GLY A 57 -4.90 -3.63 0.57
N THR A 58 -5.36 -3.06 1.67
CA THR A 58 -4.53 -2.94 2.88
C THR A 58 -4.07 -4.30 3.35
N THR A 59 -2.92 -4.37 4.01
CA THR A 59 -2.48 -5.57 4.69
C THR A 59 -2.25 -5.30 6.16
N VAL A 60 -2.73 -6.22 6.96
CA VAL A 60 -2.49 -6.28 8.40
C VAL A 60 -1.38 -7.28 8.73
N ASN A 61 -0.78 -7.90 7.72
CA ASN A 61 0.26 -8.91 7.89
C ASN A 61 1.65 -8.27 7.85
N ASN A 62 2.21 -7.98 9.00
CA ASN A 62 3.53 -7.36 9.15
C ASN A 62 4.70 -8.12 8.50
N PRO A 63 4.70 -9.47 8.37
CA PRO A 63 5.77 -10.18 7.66
C PRO A 63 5.81 -9.95 6.14
N ILE A 64 4.77 -9.38 5.54
CA ILE A 64 4.79 -9.06 4.11
C ILE A 64 5.78 -7.93 3.85
N GLY A 65 6.60 -8.05 2.81
CA GLY A 65 7.72 -7.15 2.52
C GLY A 65 7.40 -5.66 2.63
N ARG A 66 6.31 -5.20 1.98
CA ARG A 66 5.93 -3.78 2.07
C ARG A 66 5.62 -3.34 3.51
N ALA A 67 4.89 -4.14 4.28
CA ALA A 67 4.56 -3.81 5.67
C ALA A 67 5.80 -3.85 6.56
N TYR A 68 6.67 -4.83 6.36
CA TYR A 68 7.92 -4.96 7.10
C TYR A 68 8.82 -3.73 6.95
N PHE A 69 9.07 -3.27 5.74
CA PHE A 69 9.86 -2.05 5.51
C PHE A 69 9.18 -0.80 6.05
N GLY A 70 7.85 -0.74 6.03
CA GLY A 70 7.09 0.34 6.66
C GLY A 70 7.37 0.46 8.18
N LEU A 71 7.61 -0.65 8.88
CA LEU A 71 7.96 -0.63 10.32
C LEU A 71 9.29 0.10 10.60
N TYR A 72 10.16 0.24 9.61
CA TYR A 72 11.38 1.06 9.70
C TYR A 72 11.16 2.52 9.32
N ASN A 73 9.90 2.95 9.22
CA ASN A 73 9.53 4.27 8.71
C ASN A 73 10.10 4.54 7.32
N CYS A 74 10.11 3.53 6.46
CA CYS A 74 10.43 3.65 5.05
C CYS A 74 9.15 3.75 4.23
N LEU A 75 9.17 4.56 3.17
CA LEU A 75 8.15 4.49 2.13
C LEU A 75 8.34 3.17 1.37
N SER A 76 7.33 2.36 1.41
CA SER A 76 7.35 1.02 0.81
C SER A 76 6.02 0.75 0.11
N PHE A 77 6.10 0.18 -1.07
CA PHE A 77 4.94 -0.05 -1.94
C PHE A 77 4.91 -1.49 -2.42
N LEU A 78 3.71 -2.02 -2.57
CA LEU A 78 3.46 -3.15 -3.42
C LEU A 78 3.07 -2.62 -4.80
N VAL A 79 3.70 -3.14 -5.84
CA VAL A 79 3.37 -2.85 -7.24
C VAL A 79 3.15 -4.18 -7.94
N GLU A 80 1.94 -4.38 -8.40
CA GLU A 80 1.54 -5.60 -9.08
C GLU A 80 0.96 -5.32 -10.46
N THR A 81 1.24 -6.19 -11.40
CA THR A 81 0.61 -6.21 -12.72
C THR A 81 0.02 -7.59 -12.97
N ARG A 82 -0.87 -7.66 -13.92
CA ARG A 82 -1.45 -8.91 -14.37
C ARG A 82 -0.38 -9.88 -14.85
N GLY A 83 -0.33 -11.11 -14.34
CA GLY A 83 0.75 -12.00 -14.71
C GLY A 83 0.51 -13.48 -14.52
N ILE A 84 0.02 -13.90 -13.37
CA ILE A 84 -0.15 -15.32 -13.06
C ILE A 84 -1.27 -15.91 -13.94
N GLY A 85 -0.95 -16.99 -14.65
CA GLY A 85 -1.87 -17.67 -15.57
C GLY A 85 -2.03 -17.01 -16.94
N ALA A 86 -1.44 -15.83 -17.15
CA ALA A 86 -1.56 -15.11 -18.42
C ALA A 86 -0.50 -15.52 -19.47
N GLY A 87 0.51 -16.29 -19.10
CA GLY A 87 1.60 -16.65 -20.01
C GLY A 87 2.25 -15.42 -20.63
N LYS A 88 2.35 -15.39 -21.95
CA LYS A 88 2.88 -14.23 -22.71
C LYS A 88 1.81 -13.22 -23.12
N THR A 89 0.56 -13.41 -22.73
CA THR A 89 -0.54 -12.54 -23.12
C THR A 89 -0.29 -11.12 -22.62
N ASN A 90 -0.42 -10.14 -23.51
CA ASN A 90 -0.23 -8.71 -23.24
C ASN A 90 1.11 -8.40 -22.54
N PHE A 91 2.18 -9.13 -22.90
CA PHE A 91 3.47 -8.99 -22.22
C PHE A 91 4.00 -7.56 -22.27
N GLU A 92 3.96 -6.91 -23.43
CA GLU A 92 4.43 -5.52 -23.60
C GLU A 92 3.65 -4.56 -22.70
N ARG A 93 2.32 -4.68 -22.65
CA ARG A 93 1.48 -3.85 -21.78
C ARG A 93 1.81 -4.07 -20.30
N ARG A 94 2.11 -5.30 -19.90
CA ARG A 94 2.51 -5.64 -18.53
C ARG A 94 3.86 -5.05 -18.15
N VAL A 95 4.83 -5.08 -19.06
CA VAL A 95 6.13 -4.40 -18.89
C VAL A 95 5.92 -2.89 -18.79
N PHE A 96 5.15 -2.31 -19.70
CA PHE A 96 4.83 -0.89 -19.71
C PHE A 96 4.14 -0.44 -18.42
N SER A 97 3.24 -1.25 -17.85
CA SER A 97 2.59 -0.93 -16.57
C SER A 97 3.60 -0.86 -15.41
N GLN A 98 4.56 -1.80 -15.34
CA GLN A 98 5.62 -1.78 -14.33
C GLN A 98 6.56 -0.59 -14.52
N GLU A 99 6.97 -0.32 -15.75
CA GLU A 99 7.84 0.81 -16.10
C GLU A 99 7.17 2.13 -15.72
N THR A 100 5.91 2.32 -16.08
CA THR A 100 5.15 3.52 -15.75
C THR A 100 5.06 3.72 -14.23
N ALA A 101 4.75 2.67 -13.48
CA ALA A 101 4.69 2.77 -12.03
C ALA A 101 6.06 3.12 -11.42
N MET A 102 7.12 2.46 -11.84
CA MET A 102 8.48 2.74 -11.34
C MET A 102 8.91 4.15 -11.64
N LEU A 103 8.75 4.62 -12.88
CA LEU A 103 9.10 5.98 -13.28
C LEU A 103 8.30 7.02 -12.51
N SER A 104 7.00 6.78 -12.28
CA SER A 104 6.15 7.66 -11.50
C SER A 104 6.63 7.79 -10.06
N TYR A 105 6.91 6.68 -9.37
CA TYR A 105 7.44 6.71 -8.01
C TYR A 105 8.82 7.39 -7.94
N MET A 106 9.70 7.15 -8.90
CA MET A 106 11.01 7.80 -8.97
C MET A 106 10.88 9.30 -9.22
N THR A 107 9.99 9.70 -10.12
CA THR A 107 9.75 11.12 -10.45
C THR A 107 9.19 11.85 -9.24
N TYR A 108 8.17 11.31 -8.58
CA TYR A 108 7.64 11.89 -7.34
C TYR A 108 8.72 12.01 -6.27
N THR A 109 9.53 10.96 -6.09
CA THR A 109 10.62 10.96 -5.13
C THR A 109 11.64 12.06 -5.41
N ALA A 110 11.98 12.28 -6.68
CA ALA A 110 12.91 13.35 -7.06
C ALA A 110 12.32 14.74 -6.81
N GLN A 111 11.05 14.93 -7.17
CA GLN A 111 10.35 16.21 -7.01
C GLN A 111 10.10 16.58 -5.54
N HIS A 112 9.88 15.58 -4.67
CA HIS A 112 9.54 15.76 -3.27
C HIS A 112 10.64 15.27 -2.31
N ALA A 113 11.89 15.23 -2.77
CA ALA A 113 12.98 14.61 -2.02
C ALA A 113 13.18 15.19 -0.62
N GLN A 114 13.00 16.51 -0.44
CA GLN A 114 13.15 17.15 0.87
C GLN A 114 11.98 16.77 1.81
N GLU A 115 10.73 16.86 1.33
CA GLU A 115 9.54 16.44 2.10
C GLU A 115 9.67 14.99 2.58
N ILE A 116 10.13 14.09 1.70
CA ILE A 116 10.33 12.67 2.03
C ILE A 116 11.40 12.52 3.11
N LYS A 117 12.55 13.17 2.98
CA LYS A 117 13.63 13.11 3.98
C LYS A 117 13.17 13.62 5.33
N ASP A 118 12.50 14.75 5.37
CA ASP A 118 12.04 15.38 6.60
C ASP A 118 10.97 14.52 7.28
N THR A 119 10.02 13.97 6.52
CA THR A 119 8.99 13.07 7.04
C THR A 119 9.58 11.80 7.64
N VAL A 120 10.51 11.16 6.93
CA VAL A 120 11.19 9.94 7.42
C VAL A 120 12.03 10.26 8.67
N ALA A 121 12.76 11.37 8.67
CA ALA A 121 13.57 11.79 9.82
C ALA A 121 12.70 12.08 11.05
N ALA A 122 11.60 12.79 10.86
CA ALA A 122 10.64 13.09 11.93
C ALA A 122 9.99 11.82 12.50
N ALA A 123 9.57 10.89 11.64
CA ALA A 123 8.99 9.63 12.06
C ALA A 123 9.99 8.78 12.89
N ARG A 124 11.25 8.72 12.46
CA ARG A 124 12.31 8.03 13.20
C ARG A 124 12.61 8.71 14.54
N ALA A 125 12.66 10.03 14.59
CA ALA A 125 12.85 10.78 15.82
C ALA A 125 11.73 10.53 16.83
N LYS A 126 10.46 10.46 16.39
CA LYS A 126 9.33 10.10 17.23
C LYS A 126 9.50 8.70 17.87
N VAL A 127 9.98 7.71 17.11
CA VAL A 127 10.21 6.36 17.64
C VAL A 127 11.27 6.39 18.73
N VAL A 128 12.38 7.12 18.52
CA VAL A 128 13.44 7.29 19.51
C VAL A 128 12.89 7.98 20.78
N GLU A 129 12.12 9.04 20.61
CA GLU A 129 11.53 9.78 21.74
C GLU A 129 10.57 8.91 22.56
N LYS A 130 9.68 8.19 21.89
CA LYS A 130 8.78 7.23 22.52
C LYS A 130 9.50 6.08 23.25
N GLY A 131 10.72 5.76 22.85
CA GLY A 131 11.56 4.76 23.53
C GLY A 131 12.19 5.24 24.83
N LYS A 132 12.27 6.56 25.06
CA LYS A 132 12.91 7.12 26.27
C LYS A 132 12.06 6.99 27.53
N THR A 133 10.75 7.00 27.38
CA THR A 133 9.81 7.01 28.52
C THR A 133 8.79 5.89 28.36
N TYR A 134 8.55 5.13 29.42
CA TYR A 134 7.47 4.17 29.46
C TYR A 134 6.13 4.90 29.54
N SER A 135 5.16 4.46 28.75
CA SER A 135 3.78 4.94 28.81
C SER A 135 2.82 3.78 28.57
N GLU A 136 1.83 3.64 29.43
CA GLU A 136 0.78 2.63 29.28
C GLU A 136 -0.14 2.89 28.09
N SER A 137 -0.24 4.15 27.65
CA SER A 137 -1.04 4.55 26.50
C SER A 137 -0.36 4.26 25.14
N GLU A 138 0.97 4.04 25.12
CA GLU A 138 1.72 3.74 23.92
C GLU A 138 1.63 2.24 23.60
N LEU A 139 0.72 1.89 22.71
CA LEU A 139 0.44 0.52 22.33
C LEU A 139 1.12 0.13 21.02
N LEU A 140 1.59 -1.12 20.97
CA LEU A 140 1.96 -1.79 19.72
C LEU A 140 0.85 -2.75 19.32
N ALA A 141 0.35 -2.62 18.11
CA ALA A 141 -0.58 -3.57 17.55
C ALA A 141 0.14 -4.89 17.25
N LEU A 142 -0.27 -5.94 17.94
CA LEU A 142 0.21 -7.31 17.68
C LEU A 142 -0.69 -8.03 16.68
N HIS A 143 -1.97 -7.67 16.65
CA HIS A 143 -2.94 -8.15 15.71
C HIS A 143 -3.90 -7.00 15.40
N GLN A 144 -4.09 -6.75 14.13
CA GLN A 144 -5.04 -5.78 13.60
C GLN A 144 -5.89 -6.43 12.50
N ILE A 145 -7.08 -5.92 12.31
CA ILE A 145 -7.97 -6.32 11.23
C ILE A 145 -8.21 -5.07 10.38
N ALA A 146 -8.05 -5.20 9.06
CA ALA A 146 -8.39 -4.14 8.14
C ALA A 146 -9.88 -3.82 8.27
N SER A 147 -10.18 -2.53 8.41
CA SER A 147 -11.55 -2.06 8.38
C SER A 147 -12.13 -2.32 6.99
N GLY A 148 -13.32 -2.85 6.95
CA GLY A 148 -13.91 -3.22 5.69
C GLY A 148 -13.46 -4.59 5.17
N ASN A 149 -13.05 -5.48 6.05
CA ASN A 149 -12.72 -6.86 5.73
C ASN A 149 -13.91 -7.69 5.21
N THR A 150 -15.04 -7.04 5.00
CA THR A 150 -16.14 -7.62 4.25
C THR A 150 -15.88 -7.42 2.75
N LYS A 151 -16.17 -8.43 1.96
CA LYS A 151 -16.09 -8.33 0.49
C LYS A 151 -16.83 -7.10 -0.06
N THR A 152 -17.88 -6.67 0.62
CA THR A 152 -18.73 -5.55 0.22
C THR A 152 -17.98 -4.22 0.34
N ASP A 153 -17.31 -3.96 1.46
CA ASP A 153 -16.57 -2.70 1.66
C ASP A 153 -15.33 -2.64 0.78
N TYR A 154 -14.67 -3.78 0.61
CA TYR A 154 -13.51 -3.90 -0.24
C TYR A 154 -13.89 -3.75 -1.72
N ASP A 155 -14.96 -4.42 -2.15
CA ASP A 155 -15.43 -4.36 -3.54
C ASP A 155 -16.15 -3.03 -3.85
N GLY A 156 -16.80 -2.40 -2.89
CA GLY A 156 -17.43 -1.09 -3.04
C GLY A 156 -16.44 0.06 -3.23
N ASN A 157 -15.17 -0.16 -2.90
CA ASN A 157 -14.12 0.83 -3.07
C ASN A 157 -13.27 0.61 -4.35
N ARG A 158 -13.57 -0.40 -5.14
CA ARG A 158 -12.82 -0.72 -6.35
C ARG A 158 -13.36 0.00 -7.58
N VAL A 159 -12.50 0.77 -8.23
CA VAL A 159 -12.73 1.12 -9.63
C VAL A 159 -12.41 -0.10 -10.47
N ARG A 160 -13.43 -0.65 -11.12
CA ARG A 160 -13.28 -1.78 -12.03
C ARG A 160 -13.74 -1.36 -13.42
N TYR A 161 -13.10 -1.94 -14.41
CA TYR A 161 -13.46 -1.74 -15.79
C TYR A 161 -14.12 -3.00 -16.35
N ASN A 162 -15.07 -2.81 -17.21
CA ASN A 162 -15.60 -3.87 -18.05
C ASN A 162 -14.61 -4.21 -19.17
N LEU A 163 -14.82 -5.33 -19.86
CA LEU A 163 -13.95 -5.74 -20.97
C LEU A 163 -13.94 -4.73 -22.14
N ASP A 164 -15.00 -3.95 -22.29
CA ASP A 164 -15.11 -2.88 -23.28
C ASP A 164 -14.38 -1.58 -22.86
N GLY A 165 -13.78 -1.56 -21.69
CA GLY A 165 -13.06 -0.40 -21.16
C GLY A 165 -13.92 0.60 -20.39
N SER A 166 -15.23 0.41 -20.31
CA SER A 166 -16.11 1.25 -19.50
C SER A 166 -15.88 1.02 -18.00
N LEU A 167 -16.11 2.04 -17.19
CA LEU A 167 -16.05 1.92 -15.72
C LEU A 167 -17.17 0.99 -15.25
N LYS A 168 -16.80 0.05 -14.39
CA LYS A 168 -17.73 -0.88 -13.76
C LYS A 168 -18.38 -0.30 -12.52
N ASP A 169 -17.73 0.68 -11.93
CA ASP A 169 -18.16 1.39 -10.73
C ASP A 169 -17.72 2.84 -10.81
N GLU A 170 -18.62 3.79 -10.52
CA GLU A 170 -18.32 5.22 -10.52
C GLU A 170 -17.57 5.67 -9.27
N ASN A 171 -17.48 4.82 -8.25
CA ASN A 171 -16.76 5.13 -7.02
C ASN A 171 -15.27 4.86 -7.20
N ARG A 172 -14.51 5.91 -7.43
CA ARG A 172 -13.05 5.84 -7.37
C ARG A 172 -12.62 5.29 -6.02
N ASN A 173 -11.79 4.29 -6.11
CA ASN A 173 -11.16 3.56 -5.07
C ASN A 173 -10.55 4.44 -3.98
N LYS A 174 -11.17 4.45 -2.82
CA LYS A 174 -10.61 5.03 -1.60
C LYS A 174 -10.12 3.90 -0.72
N LEU A 175 -8.83 3.90 -0.45
CA LEU A 175 -8.27 2.96 0.51
C LEU A 175 -8.87 3.24 1.90
N ASN A 176 -9.55 2.27 2.48
CA ASN A 176 -10.05 2.38 3.83
C ASN A 176 -8.91 2.06 4.80
N LEU A 177 -8.51 3.06 5.60
CA LEU A 177 -7.43 2.96 6.58
C LEU A 177 -7.93 2.79 8.03
N ASN A 178 -9.21 2.57 8.24
CA ASN A 178 -9.78 2.41 9.58
C ASN A 178 -9.53 0.99 10.13
N ASP A 179 -8.28 0.59 10.21
CA ASP A 179 -7.91 -0.71 10.77
C ASP A 179 -8.24 -0.78 12.26
N THR A 180 -8.70 -1.94 12.71
CA THR A 180 -9.03 -2.20 14.11
C THR A 180 -7.94 -2.98 14.80
N MET A 181 -7.45 -2.44 15.91
CA MET A 181 -6.53 -3.16 16.79
C MET A 181 -7.27 -4.21 17.61
N VAL A 182 -6.94 -5.48 17.37
CA VAL A 182 -7.57 -6.63 18.06
C VAL A 182 -6.75 -7.05 19.26
N ARG A 183 -5.43 -7.06 19.14
CA ARG A 183 -4.51 -7.40 20.21
C ARG A 183 -3.34 -6.44 20.21
N SER A 184 -3.00 -5.98 21.39
CA SER A 184 -1.89 -5.05 21.58
C SER A 184 -1.05 -5.43 22.79
N ARG A 185 0.08 -4.78 22.91
CA ARG A 185 0.89 -4.70 24.12
C ARG A 185 1.43 -3.30 24.27
N THR A 186 1.77 -2.91 25.48
CA THR A 186 2.48 -1.65 25.74
C THR A 186 3.85 -1.66 25.05
N ARG A 187 4.24 -0.53 24.49
CA ARG A 187 5.55 -0.35 23.91
C ARG A 187 6.63 -0.48 24.98
N PRO A 188 7.61 -1.38 24.83
CA PRO A 188 8.73 -1.46 25.76
C PRO A 188 9.73 -0.32 25.52
N THR A 189 10.41 0.12 26.54
CA THR A 189 11.55 1.06 26.44
C THR A 189 12.86 0.36 26.13
N ALA A 190 12.95 -0.93 26.41
CA ALA A 190 14.12 -1.74 26.13
C ALA A 190 13.77 -3.22 25.96
N TYR A 191 14.66 -3.95 25.32
CA TYR A 191 14.65 -5.41 25.25
C TYR A 191 15.92 -5.96 25.92
N VAL A 192 15.75 -6.93 26.78
CA VAL A 192 16.88 -7.67 27.39
C VAL A 192 16.99 -9.00 26.67
N ILE A 193 18.15 -9.27 26.09
CA ILE A 193 18.48 -10.56 25.49
C ILE A 193 19.29 -11.31 26.51
N PRO A 194 18.78 -12.40 27.13
CA PRO A 194 19.56 -13.22 28.03
C PRO A 194 20.71 -13.88 27.27
N LYS A 195 21.83 -14.04 27.97
CA LYS A 195 23.03 -14.77 27.47
C LYS A 195 22.73 -16.25 27.34
#